data_58cf655cdd58aad4ae15bcafadde7fa8
#
_entry.id   58cf655cdd58aad4ae15bcafadde7fa8
#
_cell.length_a   1.000
_cell.length_b   1.000
_cell.length_c   1.000
_cell.angle_alpha   90.00
_cell.angle_beta   90.00
_cell.angle_gamma   90.00
#
_symmetry.space_group_name_H-M   'P 1'
#
loop_
_entity.id
_entity.type
_entity.pdbx_description
1 polymer ?
#
loop_
_entity_poly.entity_id
_entity_poly.type
_entity_poly.pdbx_seq_one_letter_code
_entity_poly.pdbx_strand_id
1 'polypeptide(L)'
;MLLPFGGKVPRDEGAVFVAPNATVLGDVVLGPGSSVWYGAVLRGDDGTLTLGENTNVQDNAVLHCDPGGAVTLGKNVTVGHCALVHGCTVGDGSLIGMHATLLNHCVVGKNCIIGAGALVPEGKIIPDDSLVVGVPGKIINQVSPEQAAASLANAAHYVGEGRRHAAALRKEEKGENE
;
A
#
# COMPACT_ATOMS: atom_id res chain seq x y z
N MET A 1 -1.70 7.26 13.54
CA MET A 1 -0.74 7.30 14.67
C MET A 1 0.41 6.36 14.41
N LEU A 2 1.65 6.78 14.70
CA LEU A 2 2.84 5.91 14.69
C LEU A 2 3.01 5.35 16.11
N LEU A 3 2.86 4.03 16.27
CA LEU A 3 2.81 3.38 17.59
C LEU A 3 3.97 2.40 17.76
N PRO A 4 4.75 2.50 18.86
CA PRO A 4 5.76 1.51 19.17
C PRO A 4 5.10 0.19 19.61
N PHE A 5 5.75 -0.94 19.27
CA PHE A 5 5.36 -2.26 19.72
C PHE A 5 6.57 -3.20 19.78
N GLY A 6 6.72 -3.95 20.88
CA GLY A 6 7.79 -4.95 21.03
C GLY A 6 9.21 -4.37 20.91
N GLY A 7 9.42 -3.12 21.31
CA GLY A 7 10.71 -2.42 21.20
C GLY A 7 11.01 -1.87 19.79
N LYS A 8 10.10 -2.04 18.82
CA LYS A 8 10.20 -1.48 17.46
C LYS A 8 9.30 -0.26 17.34
N VAL A 9 9.75 0.73 16.57
CA VAL A 9 9.03 1.98 16.31
C VAL A 9 8.97 2.17 14.80
N PRO A 10 7.82 2.55 14.23
CA PRO A 10 7.72 2.84 12.81
C PRO A 10 8.74 3.91 12.39
N ARG A 11 9.46 3.65 11.30
CA ARG A 11 10.43 4.58 10.70
C ARG A 11 9.78 5.33 9.55
N ASP A 12 9.69 6.65 9.71
CA ASP A 12 9.23 7.54 8.64
C ASP A 12 10.46 8.11 7.93
N GLU A 13 10.71 7.66 6.71
CA GLU A 13 11.82 8.08 5.86
C GLU A 13 11.42 9.18 4.86
N GLY A 14 10.32 9.88 5.12
CA GLY A 14 9.83 11.00 4.32
C GLY A 14 8.47 10.75 3.67
N ALA A 15 7.56 10.08 4.37
CA ALA A 15 6.18 9.99 3.95
C ALA A 15 5.56 11.38 3.81
N VAL A 16 4.78 11.60 2.76
CA VAL A 16 4.12 12.89 2.55
C VAL A 16 2.85 13.04 3.38
N PHE A 17 2.27 11.93 3.80
CA PHE A 17 1.03 11.93 4.58
C PHE A 17 0.83 10.64 5.37
N VAL A 18 0.49 10.78 6.64
CA VAL A 18 -0.09 9.70 7.46
C VAL A 18 -1.35 10.29 8.10
N ALA A 19 -2.51 9.75 7.75
CA ALA A 19 -3.79 10.24 8.26
C ALA A 19 -3.86 10.15 9.79
N PRO A 20 -4.49 11.10 10.49
CA PRO A 20 -4.56 11.13 11.96
C PRO A 20 -5.17 9.87 12.58
N ASN A 21 -6.12 9.23 11.87
CA ASN A 21 -6.79 8.01 12.30
C ASN A 21 -6.23 6.74 11.63
N ALA A 22 -5.15 6.82 10.87
CA ALA A 22 -4.42 5.64 10.44
C ALA A 22 -3.61 5.05 11.61
N THR A 23 -3.52 3.73 11.65
CA THR A 23 -2.70 3.01 12.62
C THR A 23 -1.48 2.41 11.97
N VAL A 24 -0.30 2.86 12.37
CA VAL A 24 0.99 2.31 11.92
C VAL A 24 1.74 1.86 13.16
N LEU A 25 1.94 0.54 13.32
CA LEU A 25 2.40 -0.06 14.57
C LEU A 25 3.60 -0.98 14.34
N GLY A 26 4.62 -0.88 15.19
CA GLY A 26 5.74 -1.82 15.27
C GLY A 26 6.78 -1.63 14.17
N ASP A 27 7.23 -2.72 13.54
CA ASP A 27 8.29 -2.71 12.52
C ASP A 27 7.77 -2.32 11.15
N VAL A 28 7.56 -1.04 10.95
CA VAL A 28 7.07 -0.47 9.68
C VAL A 28 8.05 0.55 9.15
N VAL A 29 8.34 0.52 7.85
CA VAL A 29 9.14 1.51 7.14
C VAL A 29 8.27 2.22 6.12
N LEU A 30 8.18 3.54 6.24
CA LEU A 30 7.48 4.40 5.29
C LEU A 30 8.52 5.11 4.41
N GLY A 31 8.64 4.69 3.16
CA GLY A 31 9.59 5.25 2.21
C GLY A 31 9.24 6.69 1.78
N PRO A 32 10.19 7.40 1.14
CA PRO A 32 10.00 8.79 0.71
C PRO A 32 8.78 8.94 -0.21
N GLY A 33 7.99 9.98 -0.01
CA GLY A 33 6.80 10.24 -0.82
C GLY A 33 5.63 9.29 -0.58
N SER A 34 5.77 8.28 0.28
CA SER A 34 4.67 7.36 0.60
C SER A 34 3.53 8.05 1.35
N SER A 35 2.35 7.43 1.35
CA SER A 35 1.19 7.94 2.09
C SER A 35 0.32 6.82 2.65
N VAL A 36 -0.21 7.05 3.85
CA VAL A 36 -1.12 6.14 4.57
C VAL A 36 -2.40 6.89 4.90
N TRP A 37 -3.51 6.42 4.35
CA TRP A 37 -4.77 7.14 4.33
C TRP A 37 -5.69 6.77 5.49
N TYR A 38 -6.87 7.39 5.53
CA TYR A 38 -7.76 7.34 6.68
C TYR A 38 -8.23 5.93 7.00
N GLY A 39 -8.13 5.55 8.27
CA GLY A 39 -8.54 4.23 8.76
C GLY A 39 -7.64 3.07 8.31
N ALA A 40 -6.59 3.31 7.52
CA ALA A 40 -5.66 2.25 7.14
C ALA A 40 -4.88 1.71 8.34
N VAL A 41 -4.60 0.40 8.33
CA VAL A 41 -3.88 -0.29 9.41
C VAL A 41 -2.64 -1.00 8.84
N LEU A 42 -1.47 -0.58 9.30
CA LEU A 42 -0.19 -1.21 9.02
C LEU A 42 0.32 -1.79 10.33
N ARG A 43 0.17 -3.10 10.53
CA ARG A 43 0.50 -3.77 11.78
C ARG A 43 1.73 -4.65 11.63
N GLY A 44 2.89 -4.11 12.06
CA GLY A 44 4.21 -4.75 12.02
C GLY A 44 4.63 -5.32 13.38
N ASP A 45 3.74 -6.03 14.07
CA ASP A 45 4.01 -6.71 15.34
C ASP A 45 4.69 -8.05 15.14
N ASP A 46 4.31 -8.80 14.11
CA ASP A 46 4.79 -10.15 13.83
C ASP A 46 5.91 -10.19 12.77
N GLY A 47 6.07 -9.12 11.98
CA GLY A 47 7.11 -9.02 10.94
C GLY A 47 7.27 -7.61 10.40
N THR A 48 8.18 -7.44 9.43
CA THR A 48 8.50 -6.14 8.86
C THR A 48 7.57 -5.78 7.71
N LEU A 49 7.01 -4.56 7.74
CA LEU A 49 6.26 -3.98 6.62
C LEU A 49 7.07 -2.85 6.00
N THR A 50 7.27 -2.88 4.68
CA THR A 50 8.03 -1.86 3.97
C THR A 50 7.21 -1.27 2.83
N LEU A 51 7.05 0.05 2.84
CA LEU A 51 6.50 0.83 1.73
C LEU A 51 7.66 1.49 0.98
N GLY A 52 7.76 1.21 -0.32
CA GLY A 52 8.71 1.89 -1.20
C GLY A 52 8.33 3.33 -1.51
N GLU A 53 9.19 4.00 -2.24
CA GLU A 53 9.03 5.40 -2.67
C GLU A 53 7.70 5.62 -3.40
N ASN A 54 6.98 6.72 -3.08
CA ASN A 54 5.70 7.14 -3.66
C ASN A 54 4.56 6.09 -3.56
N THR A 55 4.69 5.09 -2.71
CA THR A 55 3.67 4.05 -2.51
C THR A 55 2.56 4.56 -1.60
N ASN A 56 1.31 4.29 -1.97
CA ASN A 56 0.16 4.72 -1.18
C ASN A 56 -0.68 3.53 -0.68
N VAL A 57 -1.12 3.62 0.57
CA VAL A 57 -2.05 2.67 1.20
C VAL A 57 -3.32 3.42 1.53
N GLN A 58 -4.37 3.16 0.75
CA GLN A 58 -5.60 3.94 0.76
C GLN A 58 -6.51 3.59 1.95
N ASP A 59 -7.62 4.32 2.04
CA ASP A 59 -8.52 4.28 3.19
C ASP A 59 -8.98 2.86 3.52
N ASN A 60 -8.94 2.53 4.82
CA ASN A 60 -9.33 1.24 5.39
C ASN A 60 -8.59 0.01 4.82
N ALA A 61 -7.51 0.19 4.08
CA ALA A 61 -6.67 -0.93 3.67
C ALA A 61 -5.87 -1.48 4.86
N VAL A 62 -5.59 -2.79 4.85
CA VAL A 62 -4.89 -3.49 5.93
C VAL A 62 -3.64 -4.18 5.41
N LEU A 63 -2.50 -3.90 6.03
CA LEU A 63 -1.24 -4.60 5.81
C LEU A 63 -0.83 -5.32 7.08
N HIS A 64 -0.57 -6.63 6.97
CA HIS A 64 -0.10 -7.46 8.08
C HIS A 64 0.67 -8.67 7.55
N CYS A 65 1.32 -9.43 8.41
CA CYS A 65 1.93 -10.72 8.11
C CYS A 65 1.92 -11.64 9.33
N ASP A 66 2.07 -12.93 9.10
CA ASP A 66 2.25 -13.91 10.18
C ASP A 66 3.67 -13.79 10.79
N PRO A 67 3.90 -14.37 12.00
CA PRO A 67 5.20 -14.36 12.66
C PRO A 67 6.35 -14.80 11.74
N GLY A 68 7.37 -13.95 11.64
CA GLY A 68 8.52 -14.16 10.77
C GLY A 68 8.30 -13.85 9.29
N GLY A 69 7.09 -13.42 8.92
CA GLY A 69 6.77 -12.95 7.57
C GLY A 69 7.16 -11.51 7.32
N ALA A 70 6.83 -11.02 6.13
CA ALA A 70 7.00 -9.61 5.75
C ALA A 70 5.97 -9.19 4.70
N VAL A 71 5.68 -7.89 4.66
CA VAL A 71 5.04 -7.24 3.51
C VAL A 71 6.05 -6.29 2.89
N THR A 72 6.32 -6.46 1.60
CA THR A 72 7.20 -5.58 0.85
C THR A 72 6.46 -4.99 -0.34
N LEU A 73 6.22 -3.69 -0.29
CA LEU A 73 5.69 -2.94 -1.43
C LEU A 73 6.83 -2.18 -2.09
N GLY A 74 6.99 -2.37 -3.40
CA GLY A 74 7.96 -1.64 -4.22
C GLY A 74 7.63 -0.16 -4.34
N LYS A 75 8.27 0.52 -5.30
CA LYS A 75 8.04 1.93 -5.60
C LYS A 75 6.77 2.13 -6.42
N ASN A 76 6.10 3.26 -6.22
CA ASN A 76 4.90 3.65 -6.98
C ASN A 76 3.78 2.60 -6.93
N VAL A 77 3.68 1.83 -5.85
CA VAL A 77 2.60 0.86 -5.66
C VAL A 77 1.37 1.58 -5.11
N THR A 78 0.22 1.27 -5.68
CA THR A 78 -1.08 1.68 -5.13
C THR A 78 -1.77 0.50 -4.47
N VAL A 79 -2.10 0.63 -3.18
CA VAL A 79 -3.00 -0.30 -2.47
C VAL A 79 -4.35 0.39 -2.31
N GLY A 80 -5.34 -0.08 -3.06
CA GLY A 80 -6.68 0.51 -3.13
C GLY A 80 -7.47 0.38 -1.84
N HIS A 81 -8.51 1.19 -1.73
CA HIS A 81 -9.39 1.25 -0.55
C HIS A 81 -9.87 -0.13 -0.11
N CYS A 82 -9.83 -0.41 1.19
CA CYS A 82 -10.27 -1.66 1.80
C CYS A 82 -9.53 -2.92 1.30
N ALA A 83 -8.40 -2.81 0.61
CA ALA A 83 -7.63 -3.98 0.22
C ALA A 83 -6.91 -4.61 1.42
N LEU A 84 -6.77 -5.94 1.40
CA LEU A 84 -5.99 -6.69 2.36
C LEU A 84 -4.71 -7.21 1.71
N VAL A 85 -3.56 -6.84 2.26
CA VAL A 85 -2.25 -7.29 1.80
C VAL A 85 -1.56 -8.00 2.95
N HIS A 86 -1.47 -9.33 2.87
CA HIS A 86 -1.01 -10.16 3.96
C HIS A 86 0.20 -11.01 3.56
N GLY A 87 1.36 -10.76 4.23
CA GLY A 87 2.56 -11.59 4.14
C GLY A 87 3.13 -11.76 2.72
N CYS A 88 3.09 -10.73 1.87
CA CYS A 88 3.42 -10.87 0.45
C CYS A 88 4.33 -9.74 -0.08
N THR A 89 4.84 -9.94 -1.31
CA THR A 89 5.66 -8.96 -2.02
C THR A 89 4.90 -8.43 -3.24
N VAL A 90 4.96 -7.11 -3.45
CA VAL A 90 4.36 -6.43 -4.60
C VAL A 90 5.44 -5.58 -5.29
N GLY A 91 5.68 -5.86 -6.57
CA GLY A 91 6.67 -5.18 -7.40
C GLY A 91 6.27 -3.75 -7.78
N ASP A 92 7.28 -2.99 -8.22
CA ASP A 92 7.16 -1.57 -8.58
C ASP A 92 6.04 -1.30 -9.58
N GLY A 93 5.35 -0.18 -9.44
CA GLY A 93 4.34 0.30 -10.38
C GLY A 93 3.03 -0.48 -10.37
N SER A 94 2.88 -1.48 -9.50
CA SER A 94 1.69 -2.33 -9.47
C SER A 94 0.52 -1.66 -8.73
N LEU A 95 -0.69 -1.96 -9.18
CA LEU A 95 -1.94 -1.49 -8.60
C LEU A 95 -2.72 -2.66 -8.01
N ILE A 96 -2.97 -2.60 -6.70
CA ILE A 96 -3.85 -3.52 -5.99
C ILE A 96 -5.22 -2.86 -5.87
N GLY A 97 -6.21 -3.42 -6.55
CA GLY A 97 -7.55 -2.84 -6.65
C GLY A 97 -8.30 -2.83 -5.32
N MET A 98 -9.33 -1.99 -5.25
CA MET A 98 -10.19 -1.88 -4.06
C MET A 98 -10.74 -3.23 -3.64
N HIS A 99 -10.77 -3.53 -2.33
CA HIS A 99 -11.22 -4.81 -1.77
C HIS A 99 -10.47 -6.06 -2.28
N ALA A 100 -9.35 -5.91 -2.98
CA ALA A 100 -8.54 -7.08 -3.34
C ALA A 100 -7.89 -7.70 -2.10
N THR A 101 -7.67 -9.01 -2.14
CA THR A 101 -7.04 -9.77 -1.05
C THR A 101 -5.82 -10.49 -1.58
N LEU A 102 -4.65 -10.21 -1.00
CA LEU A 102 -3.40 -10.88 -1.28
C LEU A 102 -3.01 -11.70 -0.04
N LEU A 103 -2.82 -13.01 -0.23
CA LEU A 103 -2.50 -13.92 0.88
C LEU A 103 -1.00 -14.21 0.98
N ASN A 104 -0.61 -14.84 2.10
CA ASN A 104 0.77 -15.12 2.46
C ASN A 104 1.62 -15.67 1.31
N HIS A 105 2.87 -15.24 1.26
CA HIS A 105 3.89 -15.73 0.33
C HIS A 105 3.56 -15.52 -1.15
N CYS A 106 2.47 -14.82 -1.49
CA CYS A 106 2.26 -14.48 -2.88
C CYS A 106 3.27 -13.41 -3.32
N VAL A 107 3.64 -13.48 -4.58
CA VAL A 107 4.54 -12.50 -5.22
C VAL A 107 3.82 -11.91 -6.42
N VAL A 108 3.58 -10.63 -6.37
CA VAL A 108 3.07 -9.85 -7.50
C VAL A 108 4.24 -9.14 -8.16
N GLY A 109 4.45 -9.38 -9.45
CA GLY A 109 5.51 -8.74 -10.24
C GLY A 109 5.32 -7.23 -10.40
N LYS A 110 6.13 -6.62 -11.27
CA LYS A 110 6.07 -5.19 -11.58
C LYS A 110 4.94 -4.87 -12.56
N ASN A 111 4.44 -3.64 -12.50
CA ASN A 111 3.40 -3.11 -13.38
C ASN A 111 2.13 -3.97 -13.45
N CYS A 112 1.89 -4.81 -12.45
CA CYS A 112 0.70 -5.65 -12.41
C CYS A 112 -0.53 -4.84 -12.00
N ILE A 113 -1.70 -5.28 -12.48
CA ILE A 113 -2.99 -4.78 -12.01
C ILE A 113 -3.76 -5.96 -11.40
N ILE A 114 -3.95 -5.93 -10.08
CA ILE A 114 -4.86 -6.83 -9.40
C ILE A 114 -6.22 -6.13 -9.35
N GLY A 115 -7.20 -6.66 -10.06
CA GLY A 115 -8.52 -6.05 -10.17
C GLY A 115 -9.25 -5.96 -8.85
N ALA A 116 -10.22 -5.04 -8.76
CA ALA A 116 -11.02 -4.86 -7.56
C ALA A 116 -11.71 -6.17 -7.15
N GLY A 117 -11.70 -6.48 -5.83
CA GLY A 117 -12.28 -7.69 -5.27
C GLY A 117 -11.58 -9.00 -5.66
N ALA A 118 -10.45 -8.96 -6.38
CA ALA A 118 -9.72 -10.17 -6.72
C ALA A 118 -9.03 -10.77 -5.49
N LEU A 119 -8.93 -12.11 -5.44
CA LEU A 119 -8.22 -12.83 -4.41
C LEU A 119 -7.00 -13.55 -5.00
N VAL A 120 -5.80 -13.11 -4.62
CA VAL A 120 -4.54 -13.79 -4.96
C VAL A 120 -4.23 -14.81 -3.87
N PRO A 121 -4.27 -16.13 -4.17
CA PRO A 121 -4.06 -17.19 -3.18
C PRO A 121 -2.63 -17.19 -2.64
N GLU A 122 -2.48 -17.85 -1.49
CA GLU A 122 -1.19 -18.08 -0.85
C GLU A 122 -0.18 -18.73 -1.80
N GLY A 123 1.07 -18.26 -1.73
CA GLY A 123 2.20 -18.76 -2.55
C GLY A 123 2.08 -18.49 -4.05
N LYS A 124 1.03 -17.81 -4.51
CA LYS A 124 0.84 -17.53 -5.94
C LYS A 124 1.88 -16.55 -6.44
N ILE A 125 2.54 -16.89 -7.55
CA ILE A 125 3.44 -15.99 -8.28
C ILE A 125 2.67 -15.40 -9.47
N ILE A 126 2.60 -14.08 -9.53
CA ILE A 126 2.04 -13.30 -10.62
C ILE A 126 3.22 -12.66 -11.36
N PRO A 127 3.49 -13.02 -12.63
CA PRO A 127 4.57 -12.42 -13.42
C PRO A 127 4.35 -10.92 -13.64
N ASP A 128 5.43 -10.22 -14.02
CA ASP A 128 5.35 -8.79 -14.40
C ASP A 128 4.28 -8.57 -15.49
N ASP A 129 3.73 -7.35 -15.52
CA ASP A 129 2.78 -6.87 -16.51
C ASP A 129 1.49 -7.72 -16.61
N SER A 130 1.07 -8.36 -15.51
CA SER A 130 -0.13 -9.22 -15.49
C SER A 130 -1.37 -8.47 -15.03
N LEU A 131 -2.49 -8.66 -15.73
CA LEU A 131 -3.84 -8.27 -15.29
C LEU A 131 -4.54 -9.47 -14.67
N VAL A 132 -4.86 -9.36 -13.37
CA VAL A 132 -5.46 -10.44 -12.56
C VAL A 132 -6.83 -10.03 -12.07
N VAL A 133 -7.84 -10.90 -12.24
CA VAL A 133 -9.21 -10.67 -11.73
C VAL A 133 -9.83 -11.94 -11.18
N GLY A 134 -10.83 -11.78 -10.34
CA GLY A 134 -11.72 -12.86 -9.86
C GLY A 134 -11.29 -13.52 -8.55
N VAL A 135 -12.11 -14.47 -8.10
CA VAL A 135 -11.95 -15.27 -6.87
C VAL A 135 -12.09 -16.76 -7.23
N PRO A 136 -11.01 -17.55 -7.22
CA PRO A 136 -9.61 -17.13 -7.08
C PRO A 136 -9.12 -16.32 -8.28
N GLY A 137 -8.11 -15.47 -8.04
CA GLY A 137 -7.53 -14.58 -9.03
C GLY A 137 -6.87 -15.33 -10.19
N LYS A 138 -7.22 -14.95 -11.41
CA LYS A 138 -6.66 -15.52 -12.65
C LYS A 138 -6.07 -14.41 -13.51
N ILE A 139 -4.91 -14.67 -14.09
CA ILE A 139 -4.33 -13.80 -15.13
C ILE A 139 -5.23 -13.92 -16.36
N ILE A 140 -5.79 -12.79 -16.78
CA ILE A 140 -6.71 -12.73 -17.94
C ILE A 140 -6.10 -12.04 -19.13
N ASN A 141 -5.06 -11.22 -18.92
CA ASN A 141 -4.38 -10.48 -19.97
C ASN A 141 -3.02 -9.95 -19.46
N GLN A 142 -2.28 -9.34 -20.35
CA GLN A 142 -1.16 -8.46 -20.01
C GLN A 142 -1.66 -7.03 -19.81
N VAL A 143 -1.01 -6.31 -18.91
CA VAL A 143 -1.22 -4.87 -18.70
C VAL A 143 -0.64 -4.12 -19.90
N SER A 144 -1.44 -3.26 -20.55
CA SER A 144 -0.93 -2.44 -21.65
C SER A 144 -0.02 -1.32 -21.13
N PRO A 145 0.85 -0.75 -22.01
CA PRO A 145 1.66 0.41 -21.64
C PRO A 145 0.83 1.59 -21.13
N GLU A 146 -0.38 1.81 -21.67
CA GLU A 146 -1.29 2.86 -21.27
C GLU A 146 -1.85 2.59 -19.84
N GLN A 147 -2.18 1.34 -19.54
CA GLN A 147 -2.64 0.93 -18.22
C GLN A 147 -1.52 1.07 -17.18
N ALA A 148 -0.29 0.66 -17.51
CA ALA A 148 0.87 0.84 -16.65
C ALA A 148 1.14 2.32 -16.37
N ALA A 149 1.10 3.16 -17.41
CA ALA A 149 1.24 4.61 -17.28
C ALA A 149 0.14 5.22 -16.39
N ALA A 150 -1.10 4.74 -16.51
CA ALA A 150 -2.22 5.19 -15.65
C ALA A 150 -2.00 4.80 -14.18
N SER A 151 -1.47 3.59 -13.91
CA SER A 151 -1.12 3.17 -12.53
C SER A 151 -0.04 4.05 -11.92
N LEU A 152 1.00 4.38 -12.68
CA LEU A 152 2.06 5.31 -12.24
C LEU A 152 1.53 6.73 -12.02
N ALA A 153 0.67 7.23 -12.91
CA ALA A 153 0.03 8.53 -12.75
C ALA A 153 -0.86 8.57 -11.50
N ASN A 154 -1.56 7.46 -11.19
CA ASN A 154 -2.34 7.34 -9.95
C ASN A 154 -1.43 7.42 -8.70
N ALA A 155 -0.30 6.73 -8.67
CA ALA A 155 0.65 6.83 -7.57
C ALA A 155 1.17 8.26 -7.39
N ALA A 156 1.54 8.93 -8.47
CA ALA A 156 1.98 10.33 -8.45
C ALA A 156 0.87 11.29 -7.98
N HIS A 157 -0.39 11.04 -8.37
CA HIS A 157 -1.56 11.78 -7.89
C HIS A 157 -1.66 11.70 -6.36
N TYR A 158 -1.51 10.51 -5.78
CA TYR A 158 -1.56 10.31 -4.33
C TYR A 158 -0.42 11.00 -3.57
N VAL A 159 0.75 11.19 -4.18
CA VAL A 159 1.80 12.04 -3.60
C VAL A 159 1.33 13.51 -3.51
N GLY A 160 0.67 14.02 -4.56
CA GLY A 160 0.08 15.36 -4.58
C GLY A 160 -1.02 15.53 -3.54
N GLU A 161 -1.96 14.60 -3.50
CA GLU A 161 -3.07 14.61 -2.54
C GLU A 161 -2.56 14.50 -1.10
N GLY A 162 -1.57 13.64 -0.83
CA GLY A 162 -0.97 13.53 0.51
C GLY A 162 -0.40 14.85 1.01
N ARG A 163 0.32 15.57 0.14
CA ARG A 163 0.81 16.93 0.47
C ARG A 163 -0.32 17.91 0.75
N ARG A 164 -1.40 17.86 -0.04
CA ARG A 164 -2.57 18.71 0.13
C ARG A 164 -3.27 18.44 1.45
N HIS A 165 -3.51 17.17 1.80
CA HIS A 165 -4.11 16.77 3.08
C HIS A 165 -3.24 17.15 4.27
N ALA A 166 -1.93 16.91 4.20
CA ALA A 166 -1.00 17.31 5.25
C ALA A 166 -0.97 18.83 5.46
N ALA A 167 -1.11 19.63 4.40
CA ALA A 167 -1.19 21.09 4.51
C ALA A 167 -2.50 21.56 5.14
N ALA A 168 -3.63 20.94 4.77
CA ALA A 168 -4.94 21.27 5.32
C ALA A 168 -5.01 21.00 6.83
N LEU A 169 -4.57 19.81 7.28
CA LEU A 169 -4.55 19.48 8.71
C LEU A 169 -3.68 20.43 9.54
N ARG A 170 -2.52 20.85 9.01
CA ARG A 170 -1.66 21.82 9.69
C ARG A 170 -2.29 23.20 9.84
N LYS A 171 -3.13 23.64 8.90
CA LYS A 171 -3.89 24.90 9.03
C LYS A 171 -4.96 24.80 10.11
N GLU A 172 -5.71 23.69 10.15
CA GLU A 172 -6.73 23.44 11.19
C GLU A 172 -6.12 23.44 12.59
N GLU A 173 -4.95 22.77 12.79
CA GLU A 173 -4.24 22.75 14.07
C GLU A 173 -3.81 24.14 14.54
N LYS A 174 -3.52 25.05 13.62
CA LYS A 174 -3.12 26.45 13.91
C LYS A 174 -4.30 27.41 14.09
N GLY A 175 -5.53 26.95 13.86
CA GLY A 175 -6.73 27.79 13.89
C GLY A 175 -6.80 28.80 12.74
N GLU A 176 -6.08 28.58 11.65
CA GLU A 176 -6.02 29.43 10.44
C GLU A 176 -7.16 29.06 9.45
N ASN A 177 -8.39 28.86 9.96
CA ASN A 177 -9.54 28.64 9.11
C ASN A 177 -10.05 29.98 8.58
N GLU A 178 -10.03 30.16 7.25
CA GLU A 178 -10.74 31.26 6.57
C GLU A 178 -12.25 31.04 6.58
#